data_54d68d64345676f71a61d87e31bfff1f
#
_entry.id   54d68d64345676f71a61d87e31bfff1f
#
_cell.length_a   1.000
_cell.length_b   1.000
_cell.length_c   1.000
_cell.angle_alpha   90.00
_cell.angle_beta   90.00
_cell.angle_gamma   90.00
#
_symmetry.space_group_name_H-M   'P 1'
#
loop_
_entity.id
_entity.type
_entity.pdbx_description
1 polymer ?
#
loop_
_entity_poly.entity_id
_entity_poly.type
_entity_poly.pdbx_seq_one_letter_code
_entity_poly.pdbx_strand_id
1 'polypeptide(L)'
;LTPRTVLDITRPPKSVYIVGAGTIGVEIAQLLAIFGTKIYLAEIAARILPKEEEEVGALMERLLHEQKGVTSLTQTRTLAVVKDGLGYRVSFLRGGAEKSVRVDEILIATGRTPNLDLGLENASIQFDPTGITVNDHLQTSAHHIYAAGDILGHSSHTHSALLESRIAAHNLFSKNQIAPHYTATPRLTFTFPGGATVGYTEDDCIKRDLHIDTALAPLNIIGRSNTSDFRDGFVKLLLFHFCHLLNII
;
A
#
# COMPACT_ATOMS: atom_id res chain seq x y z
N LEU A 1 -0.88 -1.90 -18.56
CA LEU A 1 -2.02 -1.80 -17.65
C LEU A 1 -1.68 -0.87 -16.47
N THR A 2 -2.71 -0.32 -15.88
CA THR A 2 -2.68 0.44 -14.62
C THR A 2 -3.67 -0.20 -13.64
N PRO A 3 -3.68 0.17 -12.35
CA PRO A 3 -4.67 -0.33 -11.40
C PRO A 3 -6.13 -0.07 -11.83
N ARG A 4 -6.36 0.98 -12.61
CA ARG A 4 -7.68 1.28 -13.18
C ARG A 4 -8.01 0.37 -14.37
N THR A 5 -7.10 0.29 -15.35
CA THR A 5 -7.38 -0.42 -16.62
C THR A 5 -7.28 -1.95 -16.51
N VAL A 6 -6.65 -2.47 -15.45
CA VAL A 6 -6.60 -3.94 -15.21
C VAL A 6 -7.98 -4.53 -14.89
N LEU A 7 -8.91 -3.72 -14.38
CA LEU A 7 -10.27 -4.15 -14.08
C LEU A 7 -11.17 -4.22 -15.33
N ASP A 8 -10.73 -3.61 -16.44
CA ASP A 8 -11.48 -3.57 -17.70
C ASP A 8 -11.10 -4.73 -18.64
N ILE A 9 -10.12 -5.57 -18.27
CA ILE A 9 -9.72 -6.71 -19.09
C ILE A 9 -10.84 -7.74 -19.17
N THR A 10 -11.15 -8.20 -20.37
CA THR A 10 -12.22 -9.19 -20.62
C THR A 10 -11.75 -10.63 -20.52
N ARG A 11 -10.44 -10.86 -20.56
CA ARG A 11 -9.80 -12.17 -20.44
C ARG A 11 -8.48 -12.03 -19.69
N PRO A 12 -8.22 -12.89 -18.69
CA PRO A 12 -6.94 -12.86 -17.99
C PRO A 12 -5.80 -13.16 -18.97
N PRO A 13 -4.72 -12.34 -18.96
CA PRO A 13 -3.53 -12.59 -19.76
C PRO A 13 -2.82 -13.86 -19.26
N LYS A 14 -2.05 -14.55 -20.09
CA LYS A 14 -1.30 -15.74 -19.68
C LYS A 14 -0.15 -15.39 -18.73
N SER A 15 0.43 -14.19 -18.91
CA SER A 15 1.53 -13.73 -18.07
C SER A 15 1.53 -12.20 -17.92
N VAL A 16 1.87 -11.73 -16.71
CA VAL A 16 1.96 -10.31 -16.38
C VAL A 16 3.25 -10.04 -15.60
N TYR A 17 3.92 -8.95 -15.95
CA TYR A 17 4.99 -8.38 -15.15
C TYR A 17 4.43 -7.17 -14.40
N ILE A 18 4.44 -7.21 -13.07
CA ILE A 18 3.94 -6.15 -12.21
C ILE A 18 5.14 -5.37 -11.67
N VAL A 19 5.16 -4.07 -11.91
CA VAL A 19 6.19 -3.16 -11.40
C VAL A 19 5.67 -2.50 -10.12
N GLY A 20 6.27 -2.84 -8.99
CA GLY A 20 5.88 -2.41 -7.64
C GLY A 20 5.08 -3.48 -6.89
N ALA A 21 5.59 -3.90 -5.73
CA ALA A 21 4.97 -4.87 -4.85
C ALA A 21 4.49 -4.23 -3.53
N GLY A 22 3.98 -3.01 -3.62
CA GLY A 22 3.15 -2.40 -2.58
C GLY A 22 1.75 -3.03 -2.55
N THR A 23 0.86 -2.51 -1.73
CA THR A 23 -0.51 -3.02 -1.52
C THR A 23 -1.24 -3.34 -2.82
N ILE A 24 -1.31 -2.39 -3.76
CA ILE A 24 -2.02 -2.58 -5.05
C ILE A 24 -1.36 -3.68 -5.89
N GLY A 25 -0.03 -3.68 -5.99
CA GLY A 25 0.69 -4.68 -6.78
C GLY A 25 0.47 -6.10 -6.26
N VAL A 26 0.48 -6.28 -4.95
CA VAL A 26 0.25 -7.56 -4.27
C VAL A 26 -1.20 -8.02 -4.42
N GLU A 27 -2.18 -7.14 -4.24
CA GLU A 27 -3.61 -7.44 -4.44
C GLU A 27 -3.92 -7.90 -5.87
N ILE A 28 -3.44 -7.15 -6.87
CA ILE A 28 -3.65 -7.51 -8.28
C ILE A 28 -2.86 -8.78 -8.66
N ALA A 29 -1.66 -8.98 -8.10
CA ALA A 29 -0.90 -10.21 -8.31
C ALA A 29 -1.70 -11.43 -7.84
N GLN A 30 -2.26 -11.39 -6.64
CA GLN A 30 -3.10 -12.46 -6.12
C GLN A 30 -4.35 -12.67 -6.97
N LEU A 31 -5.06 -11.60 -7.29
CA LEU A 31 -6.28 -11.66 -8.10
C LEU A 31 -6.02 -12.34 -9.45
N LEU A 32 -5.01 -11.90 -10.19
CA LEU A 32 -4.71 -12.48 -11.51
C LEU A 32 -4.18 -13.91 -11.41
N ALA A 33 -3.42 -14.25 -10.36
CA ALA A 33 -2.93 -15.60 -10.14
C ALA A 33 -4.07 -16.61 -9.91
N ILE A 34 -5.15 -16.20 -9.21
CA ILE A 34 -6.37 -17.04 -9.04
C ILE A 34 -6.99 -17.39 -10.39
N PHE A 35 -6.92 -16.49 -11.37
CA PHE A 35 -7.39 -16.76 -12.74
C PHE A 35 -6.37 -17.49 -13.63
N GLY A 36 -5.27 -17.96 -13.04
CA GLY A 36 -4.26 -18.76 -13.76
C GLY A 36 -3.20 -17.97 -14.50
N THR A 37 -3.13 -16.65 -14.29
CA THR A 37 -2.09 -15.78 -14.86
C THR A 37 -0.75 -16.06 -14.19
N LYS A 38 0.33 -16.19 -14.97
CA LYS A 38 1.69 -16.24 -14.45
C LYS A 38 2.18 -14.83 -14.13
N ILE A 39 2.55 -14.58 -12.88
CA ILE A 39 2.92 -13.26 -12.39
C ILE A 39 4.43 -13.20 -12.10
N TYR A 40 5.06 -12.10 -12.55
CA TYR A 40 6.38 -11.66 -12.13
C TYR A 40 6.19 -10.34 -11.35
N LEU A 41 6.23 -10.44 -10.02
CA LEU A 41 6.00 -9.29 -9.13
C LEU A 41 7.34 -8.67 -8.75
N ALA A 42 7.69 -7.56 -9.39
CA ALA A 42 8.98 -6.88 -9.23
C ALA A 42 8.89 -5.75 -8.20
N GLU A 43 9.86 -5.74 -7.28
CA GLU A 43 10.00 -4.72 -6.24
C GLU A 43 11.46 -4.29 -6.10
N ILE A 44 11.70 -2.98 -6.04
CA ILE A 44 13.04 -2.42 -5.87
C ILE A 44 13.54 -2.60 -4.43
N ALA A 45 12.65 -2.59 -3.46
CA ALA A 45 12.96 -2.84 -2.06
C ALA A 45 13.36 -4.31 -1.80
N ALA A 46 13.91 -4.55 -0.61
CA ALA A 46 14.36 -5.89 -0.20
C ALA A 46 13.21 -6.88 0.00
N ARG A 47 11.98 -6.38 0.22
CA ARG A 47 10.78 -7.21 0.47
C ARG A 47 9.54 -6.63 -0.23
N ILE A 48 8.55 -7.45 -0.44
CA ILE A 48 7.21 -6.98 -0.83
C ILE A 48 6.55 -6.27 0.36
N LEU A 49 5.53 -5.46 0.10
CA LEU A 49 4.86 -4.62 1.12
C LEU A 49 5.88 -3.84 1.99
N PRO A 50 6.82 -3.08 1.41
CA PRO A 50 7.97 -2.53 2.12
C PRO A 50 7.61 -1.51 3.21
N LYS A 51 6.36 -1.02 3.23
CA LYS A 51 5.84 -0.09 4.24
C LYS A 51 5.18 -0.78 5.44
N GLU A 52 5.02 -2.10 5.37
CA GLU A 52 4.44 -2.90 6.45
C GLU A 52 5.54 -3.60 7.26
N GLU A 53 5.16 -4.26 8.35
CA GLU A 53 6.06 -5.08 9.16
C GLU A 53 6.78 -6.14 8.30
N GLU A 54 8.01 -6.47 8.66
CA GLU A 54 8.81 -7.45 7.92
C GLU A 54 8.12 -8.81 7.86
N GLU A 55 7.53 -9.24 8.96
CA GLU A 55 6.82 -10.53 9.06
C GLU A 55 5.57 -10.55 8.17
N VAL A 56 4.90 -9.40 7.98
CA VAL A 56 3.75 -9.28 7.06
C VAL A 56 4.21 -9.48 5.63
N GLY A 57 5.31 -8.81 5.23
CA GLY A 57 5.89 -8.99 3.90
C GLY A 57 6.34 -10.42 3.65
N ALA A 58 7.07 -11.02 4.59
CA ALA A 58 7.58 -12.39 4.49
C ALA A 58 6.44 -13.43 4.41
N LEU A 59 5.42 -13.30 5.26
CA LEU A 59 4.26 -14.19 5.23
C LEU A 59 3.51 -14.05 3.89
N MET A 60 3.27 -12.84 3.43
CA MET A 60 2.55 -12.60 2.17
C MET A 60 3.34 -13.15 0.97
N GLU A 61 4.67 -12.99 0.94
CA GLU A 61 5.50 -13.54 -0.13
C GLU A 61 5.43 -15.06 -0.16
N ARG A 62 5.48 -15.73 0.99
CA ARG A 62 5.29 -17.18 1.09
C ARG A 62 3.93 -17.61 0.58
N LEU A 63 2.86 -16.98 1.02
CA LEU A 63 1.49 -17.31 0.60
C LEU A 63 1.26 -17.12 -0.90
N LEU A 64 1.79 -16.04 -1.48
CA LEU A 64 1.73 -15.81 -2.93
C LEU A 64 2.53 -16.87 -3.72
N HIS A 65 3.67 -17.31 -3.19
CA HIS A 65 4.47 -18.36 -3.81
C HIS A 65 3.75 -19.72 -3.78
N GLU A 66 3.10 -20.05 -2.67
CA GLU A 66 2.30 -21.28 -2.51
C GLU A 66 1.08 -21.30 -3.43
N GLN A 67 0.50 -20.16 -3.75
CA GLN A 67 -0.63 -20.00 -4.69
C GLN A 67 -0.26 -20.23 -6.16
N LYS A 68 0.74 -20.96 -6.51
CA LYS A 68 1.13 -21.31 -7.89
C LYS A 68 0.95 -20.17 -8.92
N GLY A 69 2.03 -19.71 -9.48
CA GLY A 69 2.02 -18.72 -10.57
C GLY A 69 2.61 -17.37 -10.23
N VAL A 70 2.85 -17.04 -8.96
CA VAL A 70 3.49 -15.78 -8.56
C VAL A 70 4.98 -16.02 -8.30
N THR A 71 5.82 -15.23 -8.97
CA THR A 71 7.27 -15.16 -8.75
C THR A 71 7.62 -13.77 -8.23
N SER A 72 8.00 -13.67 -6.97
CA SER A 72 8.48 -12.41 -6.38
C SER A 72 9.92 -12.13 -6.84
N LEU A 73 10.12 -10.93 -7.36
CA LEU A 73 11.40 -10.40 -7.82
C LEU A 73 11.74 -9.18 -6.96
N THR A 74 12.11 -9.41 -5.70
CA THR A 74 12.59 -8.37 -4.79
C THR A 74 14.01 -7.93 -5.17
N GLN A 75 14.46 -6.76 -4.67
CA GLN A 75 15.73 -6.13 -5.04
C GLN A 75 15.91 -6.05 -6.57
N THR A 76 14.82 -5.77 -7.28
CA THR A 76 14.78 -5.80 -8.74
C THR A 76 14.40 -4.43 -9.28
N ARG A 77 15.30 -3.86 -10.09
CA ARG A 77 15.06 -2.60 -10.79
C ARG A 77 14.65 -2.89 -12.22
N THR A 78 13.44 -2.56 -12.59
CA THR A 78 12.97 -2.60 -13.98
C THR A 78 13.71 -1.53 -14.78
N LEU A 79 14.32 -1.90 -15.89
CA LEU A 79 15.16 -1.03 -16.72
C LEU A 79 14.42 -0.56 -17.97
N ALA A 80 13.85 -1.48 -18.72
CA ALA A 80 13.20 -1.18 -19.99
C ALA A 80 12.05 -2.14 -20.29
N VAL A 81 11.12 -1.63 -21.10
CA VAL A 81 10.00 -2.38 -21.65
C VAL A 81 9.97 -2.14 -23.15
N VAL A 82 10.00 -3.21 -23.92
CA VAL A 82 9.97 -3.15 -25.38
C VAL A 82 8.85 -4.05 -25.88
N LYS A 83 8.09 -3.58 -26.88
CA LYS A 83 7.07 -4.41 -27.55
C LYS A 83 7.76 -5.60 -28.23
N ASP A 84 7.24 -6.81 -28.02
CA ASP A 84 7.79 -8.05 -28.55
C ASP A 84 6.65 -8.93 -29.09
N GLY A 85 6.34 -8.79 -30.36
CA GLY A 85 5.18 -9.41 -30.99
C GLY A 85 3.86 -8.93 -30.38
N LEU A 86 3.03 -9.85 -29.89
CA LEU A 86 1.78 -9.54 -29.20
C LEU A 86 1.96 -9.21 -27.72
N GLY A 87 3.17 -9.39 -27.16
CA GLY A 87 3.50 -9.12 -25.77
C GLY A 87 4.62 -8.09 -25.59
N TYR A 88 5.33 -8.22 -24.49
CA TYR A 88 6.40 -7.32 -24.07
C TYR A 88 7.61 -8.10 -23.59
N ARG A 89 8.81 -7.58 -23.87
CA ARG A 89 10.06 -7.98 -23.24
C ARG A 89 10.43 -6.94 -22.20
N VAL A 90 10.59 -7.39 -20.97
CA VAL A 90 10.98 -6.55 -19.83
C VAL A 90 12.41 -6.89 -19.46
N SER A 91 13.30 -5.89 -19.47
CA SER A 91 14.67 -6.00 -18.95
C SER A 91 14.70 -5.44 -17.52
N PHE A 92 15.42 -6.12 -16.63
CA PHE A 92 15.57 -5.73 -15.24
C PHE A 92 16.93 -6.13 -14.68
N LEU A 93 17.39 -5.37 -13.69
CA LEU A 93 18.60 -5.64 -12.93
C LEU A 93 18.24 -6.36 -11.64
N ARG A 94 18.86 -7.52 -11.37
CA ARG A 94 18.72 -8.28 -10.13
C ARG A 94 20.01 -8.99 -9.77
N GLY A 95 20.50 -8.78 -8.54
CA GLY A 95 21.77 -9.39 -8.10
C GLY A 95 22.98 -8.96 -8.94
N GLY A 96 23.02 -7.70 -9.40
CA GLY A 96 24.10 -7.16 -10.22
C GLY A 96 24.09 -7.61 -11.69
N ALA A 97 23.15 -8.46 -12.11
CA ALA A 97 23.05 -8.96 -13.48
C ALA A 97 21.78 -8.46 -14.16
N GLU A 98 21.91 -8.06 -15.42
CA GLU A 98 20.74 -7.77 -16.28
C GLU A 98 20.10 -9.09 -16.73
N LYS A 99 18.77 -9.15 -16.56
CA LYS A 99 17.93 -10.27 -16.95
C LYS A 99 16.75 -9.76 -17.76
N SER A 100 16.08 -10.64 -18.49
CA SER A 100 14.86 -10.30 -19.18
C SER A 100 13.82 -11.41 -19.09
N VAL A 101 12.55 -11.01 -19.21
CA VAL A 101 11.41 -11.92 -19.29
C VAL A 101 10.46 -11.41 -20.39
N ARG A 102 9.81 -12.34 -21.08
CA ARG A 102 8.72 -12.05 -22.00
C ARG A 102 7.40 -12.31 -21.33
N VAL A 103 6.48 -11.34 -21.41
CA VAL A 103 5.13 -11.41 -20.84
C VAL A 103 4.09 -10.88 -21.84
N ASP A 104 2.82 -11.22 -21.60
CA ASP A 104 1.73 -10.72 -22.45
C ASP A 104 1.36 -9.29 -22.07
N GLU A 105 1.38 -8.97 -20.78
CA GLU A 105 0.99 -7.66 -20.27
C GLU A 105 1.93 -7.17 -19.17
N ILE A 106 1.88 -5.86 -18.94
CA ILE A 106 2.61 -5.18 -17.86
C ILE A 106 1.63 -4.36 -17.05
N LEU A 107 1.74 -4.44 -15.73
CA LEU A 107 1.00 -3.61 -14.79
C LEU A 107 1.98 -2.67 -14.07
N ILE A 108 1.71 -1.38 -14.09
CA ILE A 108 2.45 -0.38 -13.33
C ILE A 108 1.70 -0.11 -12.02
N ALA A 109 2.30 -0.50 -10.89
CA ALA A 109 1.76 -0.36 -9.54
C ALA A 109 2.75 0.35 -8.59
N THR A 110 3.53 1.31 -9.14
CA THR A 110 4.61 2.01 -8.43
C THR A 110 4.15 3.15 -7.54
N GLY A 111 2.85 3.43 -7.48
CA GLY A 111 2.25 4.48 -6.66
C GLY A 111 1.10 5.19 -7.34
N ARG A 112 0.58 6.20 -6.67
CA ARG A 112 -0.50 7.07 -7.12
C ARG A 112 -0.02 8.52 -7.06
N THR A 113 -0.46 9.31 -7.99
CA THR A 113 -0.25 10.75 -8.01
C THR A 113 -1.60 11.46 -7.89
N PRO A 114 -1.70 12.55 -7.13
CA PRO A 114 -2.94 13.31 -7.06
C PRO A 114 -3.28 13.93 -8.41
N ASN A 115 -4.58 14.04 -8.71
CA ASN A 115 -5.07 14.74 -9.89
C ASN A 115 -5.17 16.24 -9.57
N LEU A 116 -4.22 17.02 -10.02
CA LEU A 116 -4.11 18.45 -9.71
C LEU A 116 -4.59 19.36 -10.85
N ASP A 117 -5.04 18.79 -11.97
CA ASP A 117 -5.62 19.55 -13.09
C ASP A 117 -7.07 19.97 -12.78
N LEU A 118 -7.20 20.90 -11.83
CA LEU A 118 -8.48 21.41 -11.32
C LEU A 118 -8.56 22.95 -11.42
N GLY A 119 -7.58 23.59 -12.06
CA GLY A 119 -7.52 25.06 -12.13
C GLY A 119 -7.24 25.70 -10.76
N LEU A 120 -6.42 25.05 -9.92
CA LEU A 120 -6.11 25.45 -8.55
C LEU A 120 -5.50 26.86 -8.49
N GLU A 121 -4.75 27.25 -9.51
CA GLU A 121 -4.13 28.56 -9.66
C GLU A 121 -5.19 29.68 -9.72
N ASN A 122 -6.35 29.40 -10.34
CA ASN A 122 -7.44 30.39 -10.45
C ASN A 122 -8.05 30.74 -9.09
N ALA A 123 -7.95 29.80 -8.13
CA ALA A 123 -8.38 30.01 -6.74
C ALA A 123 -7.23 30.38 -5.81
N SER A 124 -6.02 30.61 -6.33
CA SER A 124 -4.80 30.90 -5.56
C SER A 124 -4.50 29.82 -4.51
N ILE A 125 -4.81 28.56 -4.81
CA ILE A 125 -4.53 27.41 -3.95
C ILE A 125 -3.07 26.99 -4.16
N GLN A 126 -2.34 26.84 -3.04
CA GLN A 126 -0.97 26.32 -3.06
C GLN A 126 -0.96 24.81 -3.20
N PHE A 127 -0.15 24.31 -4.11
CA PHE A 127 0.06 22.88 -4.34
C PHE A 127 1.44 22.65 -4.96
N ASP A 128 1.91 21.41 -4.88
CA ASP A 128 3.08 20.93 -5.60
C ASP A 128 2.78 19.56 -6.22
N PRO A 129 3.70 18.91 -6.96
CA PRO A 129 3.45 17.62 -7.58
C PRO A 129 3.04 16.49 -6.60
N THR A 130 3.24 16.67 -5.30
CA THR A 130 2.86 15.69 -4.28
C THR A 130 1.43 15.85 -3.79
N GLY A 131 0.84 17.07 -3.89
CA GLY A 131 -0.54 17.31 -3.48
C GLY A 131 -0.87 18.77 -3.18
N ILE A 132 -2.11 19.02 -2.77
CA ILE A 132 -2.56 20.32 -2.28
C ILE A 132 -2.01 20.56 -0.88
N THR A 133 -1.42 21.75 -0.67
CA THR A 133 -0.95 22.19 0.64
C THR A 133 -2.12 22.64 1.51
N VAL A 134 -2.24 22.06 2.70
CA VAL A 134 -3.22 22.41 3.71
C VAL A 134 -2.55 22.66 5.06
N ASN A 135 -3.23 23.39 5.94
CA ASN A 135 -2.85 23.49 7.34
C ASN A 135 -3.33 22.27 8.15
N ASP A 136 -3.04 22.23 9.46
CA ASP A 136 -3.43 21.15 10.37
C ASP A 136 -4.95 20.92 10.45
N HIS A 137 -5.75 21.84 9.95
CA HIS A 137 -7.21 21.76 9.93
C HIS A 137 -7.79 21.45 8.55
N LEU A 138 -6.94 21.00 7.59
CA LEU A 138 -7.30 20.66 6.20
C LEU A 138 -7.74 21.87 5.35
N GLN A 139 -7.47 23.11 5.79
CA GLN A 139 -7.77 24.33 5.07
C GLN A 139 -6.63 24.66 4.10
N THR A 140 -6.98 25.01 2.87
CA THR A 140 -6.01 25.43 1.85
C THR A 140 -5.58 26.90 2.08
N SER A 141 -4.70 27.42 1.22
CA SER A 141 -4.35 28.84 1.20
C SER A 141 -5.54 29.78 0.90
N ALA A 142 -6.59 29.25 0.27
CA ALA A 142 -7.88 29.95 0.10
C ALA A 142 -8.80 29.61 1.27
N HIS A 143 -9.05 30.58 2.17
CA HIS A 143 -9.69 30.37 3.48
C HIS A 143 -11.06 29.66 3.46
N HIS A 144 -11.78 29.72 2.36
CA HIS A 144 -13.11 29.09 2.20
C HIS A 144 -13.04 27.74 1.51
N ILE A 145 -11.83 27.23 1.21
CA ILE A 145 -11.61 25.97 0.51
C ILE A 145 -10.82 25.02 1.41
N TYR A 146 -11.31 23.81 1.54
CA TYR A 146 -10.68 22.69 2.25
C TYR A 146 -10.35 21.58 1.26
N ALA A 147 -9.33 20.78 1.56
CA ALA A 147 -8.99 19.61 0.75
C ALA A 147 -8.86 18.36 1.64
N ALA A 148 -9.25 17.21 1.10
CA ALA A 148 -9.26 15.94 1.81
C ALA A 148 -9.04 14.76 0.85
N GLY A 149 -8.47 13.68 1.34
CA GLY A 149 -8.23 12.45 0.61
C GLY A 149 -6.97 12.43 -0.22
N ASP A 150 -6.93 11.60 -1.24
CA ASP A 150 -5.75 11.32 -2.06
C ASP A 150 -5.11 12.57 -2.68
N ILE A 151 -5.87 13.63 -2.83
CA ILE A 151 -5.37 14.90 -3.39
C ILE A 151 -4.34 15.59 -2.47
N LEU A 152 -4.29 15.23 -1.19
CA LEU A 152 -3.29 15.72 -0.25
C LEU A 152 -1.94 15.00 -0.38
N GLY A 153 -1.89 13.85 -1.08
CA GLY A 153 -0.68 13.12 -1.41
C GLY A 153 -0.03 12.33 -0.27
N HIS A 154 -0.46 12.47 0.98
CA HIS A 154 0.18 11.81 2.12
C HIS A 154 -0.43 10.44 2.48
N SER A 155 -1.69 10.20 2.14
CA SER A 155 -2.38 8.93 2.39
C SER A 155 -3.34 8.62 1.24
N SER A 156 -3.26 7.41 0.70
CA SER A 156 -4.12 6.96 -0.41
C SER A 156 -5.05 5.84 0.02
N HIS A 157 -5.67 6.00 1.21
CA HIS A 157 -6.59 5.04 1.79
C HIS A 157 -8.00 5.63 1.94
N THR A 158 -9.02 4.85 1.60
CA THR A 158 -10.43 5.29 1.66
C THR A 158 -10.84 5.77 3.05
N HIS A 159 -10.40 5.08 4.11
CA HIS A 159 -10.73 5.47 5.49
C HIS A 159 -10.03 6.75 5.93
N SER A 160 -8.79 7.03 5.44
CA SER A 160 -8.14 8.32 5.65
C SER A 160 -8.91 9.44 4.96
N ALA A 161 -9.28 9.24 3.70
CA ALA A 161 -10.08 10.20 2.95
C ALA A 161 -11.43 10.48 3.63
N LEU A 162 -12.07 9.45 4.20
CA LEU A 162 -13.33 9.59 4.93
C LEU A 162 -13.17 10.36 6.25
N LEU A 163 -12.09 10.08 7.01
CA LEU A 163 -11.75 10.83 8.22
C LEU A 163 -11.55 12.31 7.89
N GLU A 164 -10.69 12.60 6.92
CA GLU A 164 -10.36 13.95 6.50
C GLU A 164 -11.58 14.69 5.96
N SER A 165 -12.42 14.04 5.15
CA SER A 165 -13.65 14.65 4.63
C SER A 165 -14.62 15.07 5.74
N ARG A 166 -14.76 14.26 6.79
CA ARG A 166 -15.59 14.60 7.96
C ARG A 166 -15.01 15.77 8.74
N ILE A 167 -13.68 15.80 8.91
CA ILE A 167 -12.98 16.89 9.60
C ILE A 167 -13.05 18.17 8.78
N ALA A 168 -12.78 18.12 7.48
CA ALA A 168 -12.90 19.26 6.58
C ALA A 168 -14.33 19.85 6.59
N ALA A 169 -15.34 19.00 6.52
CA ALA A 169 -16.74 19.42 6.60
C ALA A 169 -17.07 20.06 7.97
N HIS A 170 -16.59 19.49 9.08
CA HIS A 170 -16.76 20.09 10.40
C HIS A 170 -16.09 21.47 10.46
N ASN A 171 -14.83 21.57 10.02
CA ASN A 171 -14.04 22.79 10.10
C ASN A 171 -14.58 23.92 9.21
N LEU A 172 -15.24 23.56 8.10
CA LEU A 172 -15.86 24.54 7.20
C LEU A 172 -16.99 25.34 7.88
N PHE A 173 -17.72 24.73 8.82
CA PHE A 173 -18.89 25.31 9.46
C PHE A 173 -18.71 25.61 10.96
N SER A 174 -17.62 25.16 11.57
CA SER A 174 -17.37 25.28 13.00
C SER A 174 -16.29 26.30 13.31
N LYS A 175 -16.51 27.09 14.37
CA LYS A 175 -15.44 27.94 14.93
C LYS A 175 -14.42 27.14 15.74
N ASN A 176 -14.82 25.97 16.26
CA ASN A 176 -13.93 25.04 16.97
C ASN A 176 -13.36 24.07 15.95
N GLN A 177 -12.21 24.38 15.38
CA GLN A 177 -11.55 23.54 14.41
C GLN A 177 -10.86 22.34 15.08
N ILE A 178 -10.88 21.20 14.40
CA ILE A 178 -10.24 19.96 14.83
C ILE A 178 -9.22 19.51 13.79
N ALA A 179 -8.20 18.80 14.24
CA ALA A 179 -7.16 18.22 13.37
C ALA A 179 -7.34 16.70 13.22
N PRO A 180 -6.97 16.11 12.08
CA PRO A 180 -6.98 14.67 11.92
C PRO A 180 -5.88 14.01 12.75
N HIS A 181 -6.20 12.91 13.39
CA HIS A 181 -5.26 12.05 14.10
C HIS A 181 -4.97 10.80 13.24
N TYR A 182 -3.81 10.79 12.59
CA TYR A 182 -3.45 9.71 11.65
C TYR A 182 -2.85 8.46 12.32
N THR A 183 -2.36 8.56 13.55
CA THR A 183 -1.70 7.43 14.25
C THR A 183 -2.61 6.21 14.42
N ALA A 184 -3.91 6.43 14.59
CA ALA A 184 -4.90 5.36 14.70
C ALA A 184 -5.57 5.00 13.37
N THR A 185 -5.05 5.51 12.24
CA THR A 185 -5.62 5.22 10.93
C THR A 185 -5.09 3.87 10.42
N PRO A 186 -5.95 2.88 10.15
CA PRO A 186 -5.50 1.58 9.70
C PRO A 186 -4.97 1.63 8.27
N ARG A 187 -4.02 0.76 7.97
CA ARG A 187 -3.58 0.40 6.62
C ARG A 187 -3.99 -1.02 6.34
N LEU A 188 -4.50 -1.28 5.16
CA LEU A 188 -5.02 -2.59 4.79
C LEU A 188 -4.44 -3.04 3.44
N THR A 189 -4.20 -4.35 3.35
CA THR A 189 -3.93 -5.05 2.09
C THR A 189 -5.02 -6.08 1.91
N PHE A 190 -5.85 -5.90 0.87
CA PHE A 190 -7.04 -6.72 0.59
C PHE A 190 -6.68 -7.98 -0.19
N THR A 191 -5.79 -8.78 0.38
CA THR A 191 -5.47 -10.13 -0.09
C THR A 191 -6.29 -11.17 0.68
N PHE A 192 -6.13 -12.43 0.34
CA PHE A 192 -6.72 -13.56 1.05
C PHE A 192 -5.62 -14.56 1.44
N PRO A 193 -5.27 -14.66 2.73
CA PRO A 193 -5.70 -13.83 3.86
C PRO A 193 -5.26 -12.36 3.70
N GLY A 194 -6.02 -11.45 4.33
CA GLY A 194 -5.73 -10.02 4.34
C GLY A 194 -4.71 -9.64 5.40
N GLY A 195 -4.03 -8.50 5.18
CA GLY A 195 -3.17 -7.85 6.17
C GLY A 195 -3.78 -6.53 6.65
N ALA A 196 -3.65 -6.24 7.95
CA ALA A 196 -4.05 -4.96 8.53
C ALA A 196 -3.03 -4.49 9.54
N THR A 197 -2.73 -3.19 9.53
CA THR A 197 -1.79 -2.55 10.45
C THR A 197 -2.38 -1.25 10.95
N VAL A 198 -2.28 -0.98 12.24
CA VAL A 198 -2.66 0.30 12.86
C VAL A 198 -1.50 0.80 13.68
N GLY A 199 -1.18 2.08 13.59
CA GLY A 199 -0.08 2.68 14.33
C GLY A 199 1.27 2.55 13.63
N TYR A 200 2.34 2.58 14.43
CA TYR A 200 3.72 2.51 13.97
C TYR A 200 4.15 1.07 13.70
N THR A 201 5.07 0.91 12.75
CA THR A 201 5.85 -0.31 12.59
C THR A 201 7.07 -0.30 13.52
N GLU A 202 7.76 -1.44 13.68
CA GLU A 202 9.05 -1.47 14.39
C GLU A 202 10.06 -0.52 13.74
N ASP A 203 10.14 -0.48 12.42
CA ASP A 203 10.97 0.45 11.67
C ASP A 203 10.65 1.92 11.99
N ASP A 204 9.36 2.26 12.14
CA ASP A 204 8.93 3.60 12.55
C ASP A 204 9.34 3.92 13.99
N CYS A 205 9.26 2.94 14.88
CA CYS A 205 9.66 3.09 16.27
C CYS A 205 11.17 3.30 16.39
N ILE A 206 11.96 2.52 15.66
CA ILE A 206 13.43 2.67 15.62
C ILE A 206 13.82 4.06 15.12
N LYS A 207 13.23 4.53 14.01
CA LYS A 207 13.51 5.86 13.45
C LYS A 207 13.14 7.01 14.39
N ARG A 208 12.22 6.77 15.31
CA ARG A 208 11.72 7.75 16.29
C ARG A 208 12.36 7.61 17.66
N ASP A 209 13.32 6.70 17.81
CA ASP A 209 13.97 6.37 19.09
C ASP A 209 12.96 6.00 20.19
N LEU A 210 11.94 5.23 19.83
CA LEU A 210 10.91 4.76 20.74
C LEU A 210 11.29 3.38 21.29
N HIS A 211 11.32 3.26 22.61
CA HIS A 211 11.54 1.97 23.28
C HIS A 211 10.23 1.17 23.31
N ILE A 212 10.27 -0.01 22.72
CA ILE A 212 9.11 -0.89 22.59
C ILE A 212 9.44 -2.31 23.01
N ASP A 213 8.44 -3.01 23.55
CA ASP A 213 8.39 -4.47 23.60
C ASP A 213 7.52 -4.97 22.45
N THR A 214 7.88 -6.12 21.88
CA THR A 214 7.09 -6.77 20.83
C THR A 214 6.47 -8.06 21.36
N ALA A 215 5.22 -8.28 21.00
CA ALA A 215 4.53 -9.56 21.22
C ALA A 215 3.94 -10.05 19.90
N LEU A 216 4.18 -11.32 19.56
CA LEU A 216 3.66 -11.97 18.36
C LEU A 216 2.91 -13.24 18.74
N ALA A 217 1.64 -13.32 18.38
CA ALA A 217 0.79 -14.49 18.59
C ALA A 217 0.38 -15.10 17.24
N PRO A 218 0.82 -16.32 16.90
CA PRO A 218 0.41 -16.97 15.68
C PRO A 218 -1.06 -17.40 15.75
N LEU A 219 -1.79 -17.28 14.62
CA LEU A 219 -3.23 -17.59 14.58
C LEU A 219 -3.53 -19.09 14.75
N ASN A 220 -2.59 -19.97 14.46
CA ASN A 220 -2.78 -21.42 14.61
C ASN A 220 -3.01 -21.89 16.06
N ILE A 221 -2.71 -21.05 17.06
CA ILE A 221 -3.04 -21.34 18.48
C ILE A 221 -4.50 -21.00 18.83
N ILE A 222 -5.22 -20.31 17.92
CA ILE A 222 -6.59 -19.89 18.14
C ILE A 222 -7.55 -20.91 17.56
N GLY A 223 -8.47 -21.44 18.36
CA GLY A 223 -9.43 -22.47 17.94
C GLY A 223 -10.24 -22.09 16.70
N ARG A 224 -10.64 -20.83 16.57
CA ARG A 224 -11.38 -20.32 15.39
C ARG A 224 -10.57 -20.43 14.11
N SER A 225 -9.29 -20.10 14.14
CA SER A 225 -8.40 -20.20 12.97
C SER A 225 -8.25 -21.65 12.51
N ASN A 226 -8.16 -22.58 13.44
CA ASN A 226 -8.07 -24.00 13.13
C ASN A 226 -9.34 -24.57 12.50
N THR A 227 -10.52 -24.09 12.93
CA THR A 227 -11.82 -24.53 12.37
C THR A 227 -12.17 -23.88 11.05
N SER A 228 -11.55 -22.74 10.72
CA SER A 228 -11.80 -21.98 9.49
C SER A 228 -10.72 -22.21 8.42
N ASP A 229 -9.77 -23.11 8.66
CA ASP A 229 -8.60 -23.38 7.80
C ASP A 229 -7.67 -22.16 7.56
N PHE A 230 -7.77 -21.13 8.42
CA PHE A 230 -6.91 -19.94 8.43
C PHE A 230 -5.79 -20.11 9.46
N ARG A 231 -4.88 -21.04 9.21
CA ARG A 231 -3.78 -21.34 10.14
C ARG A 231 -2.59 -20.41 9.95
N ASP A 232 -2.45 -19.88 8.74
CA ASP A 232 -1.39 -18.96 8.40
C ASP A 232 -1.78 -17.54 8.77
N GLY A 233 -1.01 -16.96 9.68
CA GLY A 233 -1.22 -15.59 10.13
C GLY A 233 -0.75 -15.38 11.56
N PHE A 234 -0.73 -14.15 11.97
CA PHE A 234 -0.34 -13.74 13.32
C PHE A 234 -0.99 -12.40 13.69
N VAL A 235 -0.99 -12.10 14.98
CA VAL A 235 -1.21 -10.77 15.53
C VAL A 235 0.09 -10.32 16.16
N LYS A 236 0.59 -9.14 15.79
CA LYS A 236 1.78 -8.50 16.35
C LYS A 236 1.36 -7.23 17.08
N LEU A 237 1.85 -7.04 18.29
CA LEU A 237 1.62 -5.86 19.10
C LEU A 237 2.95 -5.20 19.40
N LEU A 238 3.00 -3.88 19.29
CA LEU A 238 4.10 -3.05 19.73
C LEU A 238 3.67 -2.28 20.98
N LEU A 239 4.35 -2.53 22.09
CA LEU A 239 4.02 -1.98 23.40
C LEU A 239 5.06 -0.93 23.77
N PHE A 240 4.62 0.31 23.99
CA PHE A 240 5.53 1.38 24.39
C PHE A 240 5.86 1.27 25.88
N HIS A 241 7.14 1.39 26.22
CA HIS A 241 7.59 1.59 27.59
C HIS A 241 7.24 2.99 28.07
N PHE A 242 5.96 3.27 28.26
CA PHE A 242 5.56 4.43 29.06
C PHE A 242 5.38 4.00 30.50
N CYS A 243 6.13 4.60 31.41
CA CYS A 243 5.87 4.50 32.85
C CYS A 243 4.36 4.63 33.10
N HIS A 244 3.71 3.56 33.55
CA HIS A 244 2.44 3.53 34.26
C HIS A 244 1.12 3.75 33.51
N LEU A 245 0.94 3.38 32.24
CA LEU A 245 -0.44 3.14 31.77
C LEU A 245 -0.45 2.14 30.60
N LEU A 246 -0.92 0.94 30.89
CA LEU A 246 -1.40 -0.03 29.91
C LEU A 246 -2.58 0.60 29.15
N ASN A 247 -2.34 1.13 27.97
CA ASN A 247 -3.39 1.30 26.99
C ASN A 247 -3.39 0.08 26.08
N ILE A 248 -4.25 -0.87 26.42
CA ILE A 248 -4.66 -1.94 25.51
C ILE A 248 -5.60 -1.27 24.50
N ILE A 249 -5.17 -1.17 23.25
CA ILE A 249 -6.03 -0.82 22.11
C ILE A 249 -6.35 -2.11 21.36
#